data_9209b02f4f760e69759928d8726cf939
#
_entry.id   9209b02f4f760e69759928d8726cf939
#
_cell.length_a   1.000
_cell.length_b   1.000
_cell.length_c   1.000
_cell.angle_alpha   90.00
_cell.angle_beta   90.00
_cell.angle_gamma   90.00
#
_symmetry.space_group_name_H-M   'P 1'
#
loop_
_entity.id
_entity.type
_entity.pdbx_description
1 polymer ?
#
loop_
_entity_poly.entity_id
_entity_poly.type
_entity_poly.pdbx_seq_one_letter_code
_entity_poly.pdbx_strand_id
1 'polypeptide(L)'
;MKRFLLATMALATVMSVSAGDDTTKKPQIIGGNFEKWHTATYGEYSSQEPDGWHSFMSAKPGNKILGNACKNTHTYISDEKRPGSTGTHSVKLTSGIVTVWGISVPANGTLTTGRLIAGAATANDPKNNSTSDPSSTEKDGAGNPFYAPLTARPDSIVAWVKFKQGTLSKENQKYKYATISAIIHDNTKYQDPEDKTYNNVVAKAKNAQIESNGFTWQRISIPFDYESYKANNVEPRNILITISTNAEPGIASTDANNPDVMYIDDVELVYNDYYTDDLVISANGTPAPAQKATITVTKYLDGTYNMMLKNFSFGEGDEALLIGDVTMSNITGKEENGAITFETEQDAIITNGGEIAEMLEGKIHLKMNGILKDGKLKALITLEVFGQNIKADFGGYESGTVGINGITTSTNTANGSIYDLSGRQLKTMQKGINIVRGKDGKMIKVMK
;
A
#
# COMPACT_ATOMS: atom_id res chain seq x y z
N MET A 1 68.04 15.21 13.51
CA MET A 1 66.87 15.88 12.85
C MET A 1 65.87 14.81 12.46
N LYS A 2 64.83 14.68 13.30
CA LYS A 2 63.75 13.71 13.09
C LYS A 2 62.67 14.39 12.25
N ARG A 3 62.37 13.86 11.06
CA ARG A 3 61.26 14.30 10.23
C ARG A 3 59.98 13.56 10.70
N PHE A 4 59.03 14.32 11.24
CA PHE A 4 57.65 13.85 11.51
C PHE A 4 56.90 13.81 10.18
N LEU A 5 56.43 12.62 9.77
CA LEU A 5 55.41 12.45 8.73
C LEU A 5 54.05 12.66 9.39
N LEU A 6 53.35 13.73 9.07
CA LEU A 6 51.92 13.88 9.36
C LEU A 6 51.14 13.04 8.34
N ALA A 7 50.56 11.95 8.80
CA ALA A 7 49.54 11.26 8.05
C ALA A 7 48.18 11.95 8.32
N THR A 8 47.68 12.69 7.32
CA THR A 8 46.32 13.20 7.31
C THR A 8 45.38 12.04 7.02
N MET A 9 44.74 11.48 8.05
CA MET A 9 43.55 10.65 7.91
C MET A 9 42.41 11.56 7.46
N ALA A 10 42.02 11.42 6.20
CA ALA A 10 40.74 11.93 5.75
C ALA A 10 39.62 11.06 6.38
N LEU A 11 39.00 11.60 7.41
CA LEU A 11 37.80 11.03 8.01
C LEU A 11 36.66 11.26 7.03
N ALA A 12 36.34 10.25 6.23
CA ALA A 12 35.08 10.22 5.49
C ALA A 12 33.96 10.18 6.51
N THR A 13 33.38 11.32 6.84
CA THR A 13 32.11 11.41 7.53
C THR A 13 31.05 10.87 6.59
N VAL A 14 30.74 9.58 6.75
CA VAL A 14 29.46 9.03 6.35
C VAL A 14 28.44 9.80 7.19
N MET A 15 27.78 10.77 6.60
CA MET A 15 26.54 11.31 7.17
C MET A 15 25.51 10.20 7.08
N SER A 16 25.51 9.33 8.10
CA SER A 16 24.31 8.62 8.49
C SER A 16 23.33 9.71 8.89
N VAL A 17 22.34 9.98 8.04
CA VAL A 17 21.11 10.62 8.47
C VAL A 17 20.53 9.68 9.52
N SER A 18 20.83 9.95 10.77
CA SER A 18 20.10 9.43 11.91
C SER A 18 18.73 10.10 11.86
N ALA A 19 17.84 9.58 11.01
CA ALA A 19 16.43 9.66 11.27
C ALA A 19 16.27 8.95 12.62
N GLY A 20 15.79 9.65 13.63
CA GLY A 20 15.46 9.05 14.91
C GLY A 20 14.71 7.77 14.64
N ASP A 21 15.11 6.71 15.31
CA ASP A 21 14.61 5.35 15.15
C ASP A 21 13.14 5.34 15.59
N ASP A 22 12.26 5.85 14.71
CA ASP A 22 10.82 5.70 14.81
C ASP A 22 10.52 4.29 14.32
N THR A 23 10.65 3.33 15.23
CA THR A 23 10.37 1.91 15.00
C THR A 23 8.94 1.65 14.51
N THR A 24 8.12 2.70 14.41
CA THR A 24 6.75 2.65 13.88
C THR A 24 6.70 2.85 12.36
N LYS A 25 7.75 3.38 11.72
CA LYS A 25 7.78 3.56 10.26
C LYS A 25 8.16 2.27 9.57
N LYS A 26 7.19 1.70 8.86
CA LYS A 26 7.39 0.51 8.00
C LYS A 26 8.25 0.88 6.78
N PRO A 27 9.24 0.03 6.38
CA PRO A 27 10.15 0.33 5.26
C PRO A 27 9.42 0.62 3.96
N GLN A 28 9.90 1.60 3.21
CA GLN A 28 9.35 2.01 1.91
C GLN A 28 10.40 1.96 0.80
N ILE A 29 9.95 2.03 -0.44
CA ILE A 29 10.77 2.10 -1.63
C ILE A 29 11.45 3.46 -1.69
N ILE A 30 12.75 3.47 -1.94
CA ILE A 30 13.50 4.72 -2.17
C ILE A 30 13.00 5.35 -3.46
N GLY A 31 12.71 6.67 -3.42
CA GLY A 31 12.30 7.43 -4.60
C GLY A 31 10.94 7.05 -5.19
N GLY A 32 10.08 6.33 -4.46
CA GLY A 32 8.76 5.93 -4.96
C GLY A 32 7.81 7.09 -5.25
N ASN A 33 8.07 8.29 -4.69
CA ASN A 33 7.32 9.53 -4.97
C ASN A 33 7.87 10.33 -6.15
N PHE A 34 8.96 9.91 -6.78
CA PHE A 34 9.56 10.50 -7.98
C PHE A 34 9.90 12.00 -7.93
N GLU A 35 10.19 12.54 -6.74
CA GLU A 35 10.52 13.96 -6.56
C GLU A 35 12.01 14.27 -6.73
N LYS A 36 12.87 13.24 -6.71
CA LYS A 36 14.32 13.40 -6.88
C LYS A 36 14.79 12.66 -8.11
N TRP A 37 15.67 13.32 -8.87
CA TRP A 37 16.15 12.82 -10.15
C TRP A 37 17.65 13.00 -10.27
N HIS A 38 18.29 12.13 -11.02
CA HIS A 38 19.70 12.21 -11.36
C HIS A 38 19.94 12.01 -12.86
N THR A 39 21.11 12.38 -13.34
CA THR A 39 21.51 12.16 -14.72
C THR A 39 22.10 10.77 -14.87
N ALA A 40 21.49 9.96 -15.74
CA ALA A 40 22.06 8.70 -16.23
C ALA A 40 22.74 8.93 -17.57
N THR A 41 23.85 8.24 -17.84
CA THR A 41 24.64 8.41 -19.07
C THR A 41 25.04 7.07 -19.69
N TYR A 42 25.04 7.04 -21.02
CA TYR A 42 25.62 5.96 -21.78
C TYR A 42 26.46 6.54 -22.95
N GLY A 43 27.79 6.54 -22.81
CA GLY A 43 28.68 7.23 -23.73
C GLY A 43 28.41 8.74 -23.74
N GLU A 44 28.05 9.27 -24.91
CA GLU A 44 27.68 10.70 -25.11
C GLU A 44 26.18 10.99 -24.88
N TYR A 45 25.39 9.95 -24.67
CA TYR A 45 23.93 10.07 -24.46
C TYR A 45 23.63 10.23 -22.98
N SER A 46 22.62 11.01 -22.64
CA SER A 46 22.16 11.22 -21.27
C SER A 46 20.65 11.40 -21.19
N SER A 47 20.08 11.02 -20.05
CA SER A 47 18.70 11.32 -19.69
C SER A 47 18.56 11.46 -18.17
N GLN A 48 17.37 11.86 -17.69
CA GLN A 48 17.05 11.90 -16.28
C GLN A 48 16.40 10.59 -15.85
N GLU A 49 16.81 10.04 -14.71
CA GLU A 49 16.20 8.90 -14.04
C GLU A 49 15.81 9.28 -12.60
N PRO A 50 14.70 8.77 -12.05
CA PRO A 50 14.38 8.99 -10.65
C PRO A 50 15.41 8.32 -9.73
N ASP A 51 15.72 8.93 -8.60
CA ASP A 51 16.64 8.35 -7.62
C ASP A 51 16.16 6.98 -7.14
N GLY A 52 17.03 5.95 -7.24
CA GLY A 52 16.72 4.57 -6.90
C GLY A 52 15.93 3.80 -7.97
N TRP A 53 15.70 4.41 -9.14
CA TRP A 53 15.03 3.80 -10.27
C TRP A 53 15.84 3.97 -11.55
N HIS A 54 15.79 2.98 -12.43
CA HIS A 54 16.69 2.87 -13.58
C HIS A 54 15.92 2.55 -14.87
N SER A 55 16.42 3.06 -15.97
CA SER A 55 15.83 2.93 -17.30
C SER A 55 16.84 2.31 -18.29
N PHE A 56 16.53 2.40 -19.59
CA PHE A 56 17.45 1.97 -20.64
C PHE A 56 18.75 2.76 -20.66
N MET A 57 18.77 4.02 -20.19
CA MET A 57 20.00 4.83 -20.22
C MET A 57 21.08 4.29 -19.28
N SER A 58 20.71 3.71 -18.13
CA SER A 58 21.62 3.07 -17.17
C SER A 58 21.72 1.55 -17.36
N ALA A 59 21.08 0.99 -18.41
CA ALA A 59 21.09 -0.44 -18.68
C ALA A 59 22.50 -0.97 -18.96
N LYS A 60 22.69 -2.29 -18.76
CA LYS A 60 23.92 -2.99 -19.08
C LYS A 60 23.74 -3.79 -20.38
N PRO A 61 24.42 -3.42 -21.48
CA PRO A 61 24.35 -4.19 -22.72
C PRO A 61 25.21 -5.44 -22.64
N GLY A 62 24.72 -6.54 -23.21
CA GLY A 62 25.47 -7.79 -23.33
C GLY A 62 26.69 -7.69 -24.25
N ASN A 63 26.66 -6.76 -25.21
CA ASN A 63 27.78 -6.43 -26.09
C ASN A 63 27.63 -5.01 -26.66
N LYS A 64 28.66 -4.54 -27.38
CA LYS A 64 28.72 -3.16 -27.94
C LYS A 64 27.54 -2.83 -28.87
N ILE A 65 27.02 -3.80 -29.61
CA ILE A 65 25.94 -3.59 -30.59
C ILE A 65 24.59 -3.44 -29.87
N LEU A 66 24.35 -4.26 -28.86
CA LEU A 66 23.18 -4.18 -28.00
C LEU A 66 23.16 -2.88 -27.16
N GLY A 67 24.32 -2.23 -27.04
CA GLY A 67 24.44 -0.89 -26.46
C GLY A 67 23.58 0.18 -27.15
N ASN A 68 23.08 -0.06 -28.37
CA ASN A 68 22.12 0.84 -28.99
C ASN A 68 20.80 0.97 -28.19
N ALA A 69 20.41 -0.05 -27.44
CA ALA A 69 19.26 0.05 -26.54
C ALA A 69 19.46 1.11 -25.45
N CYS A 70 20.69 1.24 -24.96
CA CYS A 70 21.04 2.19 -23.88
C CYS A 70 21.13 3.65 -24.34
N LYS A 71 21.00 3.92 -25.63
CA LYS A 71 21.07 5.29 -26.21
C LYS A 71 19.69 5.95 -26.30
N ASN A 72 18.64 5.22 -25.99
CA ASN A 72 17.27 5.67 -26.17
C ASN A 72 16.67 6.12 -24.83
N THR A 73 16.02 7.27 -24.86
CA THR A 73 15.27 7.76 -23.72
C THR A 73 13.83 7.31 -23.85
N HIS A 74 13.38 6.52 -22.88
CA HIS A 74 12.00 6.04 -22.75
C HIS A 74 11.37 6.51 -21.44
N THR A 75 12.13 7.24 -20.61
CA THR A 75 11.78 7.70 -19.28
C THR A 75 11.99 9.20 -19.20
N TYR A 76 10.99 9.93 -18.77
CA TYR A 76 11.00 11.39 -18.72
C TYR A 76 10.41 11.86 -17.38
N ILE A 77 10.96 12.96 -16.85
CA ILE A 77 10.32 13.74 -15.79
C ILE A 77 9.05 14.38 -16.35
N SER A 78 8.01 14.45 -15.54
CA SER A 78 6.74 15.03 -15.93
C SER A 78 6.12 15.83 -14.78
N ASP A 79 5.49 16.97 -15.11
CA ASP A 79 4.70 17.77 -14.18
C ASP A 79 3.24 17.27 -14.09
N GLU A 80 2.89 16.27 -14.90
CA GLU A 80 1.59 15.59 -14.83
C GLU A 80 1.58 14.66 -13.62
N LYS A 81 0.83 14.98 -12.59
CA LYS A 81 0.78 14.25 -11.33
C LYS A 81 -0.62 13.70 -11.03
N ARG A 82 -0.69 12.69 -10.17
CA ARG A 82 -1.98 12.15 -9.75
C ARG A 82 -2.82 13.19 -8.97
N PRO A 83 -4.15 13.08 -8.97
CA PRO A 83 -5.01 13.90 -8.12
C PRO A 83 -4.66 13.74 -6.64
N GLY A 84 -4.56 14.85 -5.93
CA GLY A 84 -4.22 14.88 -4.50
C GLY A 84 -2.75 14.59 -4.17
N SER A 85 -1.84 14.44 -5.16
CA SER A 85 -0.40 14.39 -4.91
C SER A 85 0.09 15.70 -4.31
N THR A 86 0.91 15.59 -3.25
CA THR A 86 1.64 16.74 -2.67
C THR A 86 2.96 16.98 -3.39
N GLY A 87 3.37 16.05 -4.26
CA GLY A 87 4.55 16.13 -5.08
C GLY A 87 4.41 17.13 -6.24
N THR A 88 5.49 17.29 -6.99
CA THR A 88 5.58 18.17 -8.16
C THR A 88 5.80 17.40 -9.45
N HIS A 89 6.30 16.19 -9.36
CA HIS A 89 6.69 15.39 -10.51
C HIS A 89 6.09 13.99 -10.47
N SER A 90 6.02 13.39 -11.66
CA SER A 90 5.77 11.98 -11.88
C SER A 90 6.74 11.46 -12.96
N VAL A 91 6.75 10.17 -13.19
CA VAL A 91 7.48 9.55 -14.30
C VAL A 91 6.57 9.41 -15.50
N LYS A 92 7.07 9.77 -16.68
CA LYS A 92 6.45 9.43 -17.96
C LYS A 92 7.31 8.37 -18.66
N LEU A 93 6.74 7.23 -18.96
CA LEU A 93 7.30 6.19 -19.80
C LEU A 93 6.68 6.22 -21.20
N THR A 94 7.47 5.96 -22.22
CA THR A 94 6.98 5.81 -23.61
C THR A 94 7.58 4.59 -24.26
N SER A 95 6.79 3.90 -25.08
CA SER A 95 7.34 2.93 -26.02
C SER A 95 8.10 3.63 -27.15
N GLY A 96 8.89 2.86 -27.88
CA GLY A 96 9.66 3.38 -29.02
C GLY A 96 10.30 2.27 -29.86
N ILE A 97 11.29 2.64 -30.63
CA ILE A 97 12.04 1.73 -31.50
C ILE A 97 13.50 1.76 -31.12
N VAL A 98 14.09 0.58 -30.94
CA VAL A 98 15.53 0.40 -30.82
C VAL A 98 16.04 -0.27 -32.08
N THR A 99 17.04 0.30 -32.72
CA THR A 99 17.70 -0.30 -33.93
C THR A 99 18.92 -1.08 -33.50
N VAL A 100 18.91 -2.40 -33.80
CA VAL A 100 20.01 -3.32 -33.57
C VAL A 100 20.38 -3.96 -34.92
N TRP A 101 21.59 -3.78 -35.38
CA TRP A 101 22.06 -4.26 -36.72
C TRP A 101 21.17 -3.84 -37.89
N GLY A 102 20.61 -2.64 -37.85
CA GLY A 102 19.70 -2.16 -38.89
C GLY A 102 18.29 -2.77 -38.82
N ILE A 103 17.99 -3.62 -37.83
CA ILE A 103 16.67 -4.18 -37.56
C ILE A 103 16.00 -3.31 -36.50
N SER A 104 14.82 -2.79 -36.78
CA SER A 104 14.01 -2.05 -35.85
C SER A 104 13.25 -3.00 -34.94
N VAL A 105 13.45 -2.88 -33.64
CA VAL A 105 12.81 -3.70 -32.60
C VAL A 105 11.92 -2.80 -31.75
N PRO A 106 10.64 -3.15 -31.54
CA PRO A 106 9.80 -2.43 -30.59
C PRO A 106 10.39 -2.53 -29.19
N ALA A 107 10.45 -1.41 -28.49
CA ALA A 107 10.92 -1.33 -27.11
C ALA A 107 9.85 -0.74 -26.21
N ASN A 108 9.56 -1.39 -25.12
CA ASN A 108 8.65 -0.88 -24.08
C ASN A 108 9.32 0.28 -23.35
N GLY A 109 8.55 1.26 -22.88
CA GLY A 109 9.00 2.14 -21.82
C GLY A 109 9.09 1.32 -20.52
N THR A 110 10.26 1.21 -19.92
CA THR A 110 10.49 0.36 -18.76
C THR A 110 11.27 1.10 -17.69
N LEU A 111 10.81 0.97 -16.44
CA LEU A 111 11.43 1.50 -15.22
C LEU A 111 11.59 0.39 -14.19
N THR A 112 12.74 0.31 -13.52
CA THR A 112 13.01 -0.73 -12.52
C THR A 112 13.82 -0.22 -11.34
N THR A 113 13.65 -0.83 -10.16
CA THR A 113 14.54 -0.64 -9.00
C THR A 113 15.84 -1.47 -9.11
N GLY A 114 15.91 -2.37 -10.09
CA GLY A 114 17.11 -3.11 -10.46
C GLY A 114 17.87 -2.44 -11.59
N ARG A 115 18.55 -3.23 -12.40
CA ARG A 115 19.22 -2.79 -13.63
C ARG A 115 18.65 -3.51 -14.84
N LEU A 116 18.32 -2.77 -15.89
CA LEU A 116 17.95 -3.38 -17.17
C LEU A 116 19.19 -4.00 -17.83
N ILE A 117 19.01 -5.20 -18.38
CA ILE A 117 20.01 -5.90 -19.19
C ILE A 117 19.50 -5.97 -20.62
N ALA A 118 20.26 -5.41 -21.56
CA ALA A 118 20.03 -5.56 -22.99
C ALA A 118 20.94 -6.70 -23.50
N GLY A 119 20.53 -7.94 -23.27
CA GLY A 119 21.35 -9.14 -23.48
C GLY A 119 21.15 -9.82 -24.81
N ALA A 120 20.07 -9.54 -25.54
CA ALA A 120 19.73 -10.15 -26.82
C ALA A 120 19.02 -9.17 -27.77
N ALA A 121 19.13 -9.43 -29.09
CA ALA A 121 18.41 -8.67 -30.13
C ALA A 121 16.92 -9.08 -30.21
N THR A 122 16.57 -10.29 -29.80
CA THR A 122 15.18 -10.77 -29.74
C THR A 122 14.52 -10.27 -28.44
N ALA A 123 13.48 -9.48 -28.53
CA ALA A 123 12.90 -8.76 -27.41
C ALA A 123 12.45 -9.66 -26.24
N ASN A 124 11.87 -10.82 -26.53
CA ASN A 124 11.37 -11.78 -25.53
C ASN A 124 12.41 -12.83 -25.07
N ASP A 125 13.70 -12.65 -25.43
CA ASP A 125 14.77 -13.49 -24.88
C ASP A 125 14.97 -13.15 -23.39
N PRO A 126 15.02 -14.12 -22.47
CA PRO A 126 15.24 -13.88 -21.02
C PRO A 126 16.57 -13.20 -20.69
N LYS A 127 17.49 -13.11 -21.65
CA LYS A 127 18.70 -12.28 -21.52
C LYS A 127 18.39 -10.79 -21.48
N ASN A 128 17.21 -10.37 -21.95
CA ASN A 128 16.65 -9.04 -21.75
C ASN A 128 15.80 -9.10 -20.47
N ASN A 129 16.26 -8.46 -19.43
CA ASN A 129 15.62 -8.57 -18.11
C ASN A 129 15.90 -7.36 -17.22
N SER A 130 15.16 -7.26 -16.13
CA SER A 130 15.53 -6.47 -14.97
C SER A 130 16.28 -7.36 -13.99
N THR A 131 17.44 -6.93 -13.52
CA THR A 131 18.28 -7.68 -12.58
C THR A 131 18.45 -6.92 -11.28
N SER A 132 18.27 -7.61 -10.15
CA SER A 132 18.70 -7.21 -8.82
C SER A 132 19.87 -8.08 -8.40
N ASP A 133 21.05 -7.48 -8.22
CA ASP A 133 22.28 -8.19 -7.82
C ASP A 133 22.94 -7.48 -6.65
N PRO A 134 22.63 -7.88 -5.41
CA PRO A 134 23.21 -7.27 -4.20
C PRO A 134 24.72 -7.46 -4.05
N SER A 135 25.32 -8.37 -4.82
CA SER A 135 26.78 -8.55 -4.86
C SER A 135 27.50 -7.53 -5.76
N SER A 136 26.75 -6.79 -6.59
CA SER A 136 27.30 -5.77 -7.48
C SER A 136 27.72 -4.53 -6.70
N THR A 137 28.90 -4.02 -7.02
CA THR A 137 29.44 -2.74 -6.49
C THR A 137 29.16 -1.57 -7.43
N GLU A 138 28.57 -1.83 -8.61
CA GLU A 138 28.20 -0.80 -9.57
C GLU A 138 27.11 0.11 -9.01
N LYS A 139 27.17 1.41 -9.33
CA LYS A 139 26.24 2.42 -8.83
C LYS A 139 25.71 3.27 -9.97
N ASP A 140 24.51 3.85 -9.77
CA ASP A 140 23.91 4.82 -10.65
C ASP A 140 24.58 6.21 -10.55
N GLY A 141 24.06 7.18 -11.29
CA GLY A 141 24.56 8.56 -11.32
C GLY A 141 24.37 9.32 -10.01
N ALA A 142 23.46 8.89 -9.14
CA ALA A 142 23.23 9.45 -7.79
C ALA A 142 24.04 8.70 -6.70
N GLY A 143 24.73 7.63 -7.06
CA GLY A 143 25.50 6.80 -6.13
C GLY A 143 24.70 5.67 -5.46
N ASN A 144 23.47 5.40 -5.89
CA ASN A 144 22.66 4.28 -5.40
C ASN A 144 23.10 2.96 -6.08
N PRO A 145 22.93 1.81 -5.40
CA PRO A 145 23.14 0.51 -6.02
C PRO A 145 22.00 0.19 -7.00
N PHE A 146 22.26 -0.73 -7.96
CA PHE A 146 21.25 -1.26 -8.86
C PHE A 146 20.42 -2.39 -8.22
N TYR A 147 20.05 -2.23 -6.97
CA TYR A 147 19.13 -3.09 -6.22
C TYR A 147 18.49 -2.26 -5.10
N ALA A 148 17.30 -2.64 -4.67
CA ALA A 148 16.57 -1.95 -3.61
C ALA A 148 16.49 -2.83 -2.35
N PRO A 149 17.13 -2.45 -1.22
CA PRO A 149 17.03 -3.19 0.02
C PRO A 149 15.61 -3.17 0.60
N LEU A 150 15.13 -4.34 1.07
CA LEU A 150 13.87 -4.48 1.79
C LEU A 150 13.94 -5.65 2.76
N THR A 151 13.82 -5.38 4.06
CA THR A 151 13.84 -6.41 5.11
C THR A 151 12.48 -6.70 5.72
N ALA A 152 11.41 -6.11 5.17
CA ALA A 152 10.05 -6.26 5.65
C ALA A 152 9.19 -7.09 4.67
N ARG A 153 8.00 -7.48 5.14
CA ARG A 153 7.00 -8.24 4.37
C ARG A 153 5.75 -7.37 4.18
N PRO A 154 5.70 -6.49 3.16
CA PRO A 154 4.50 -5.70 2.86
C PRO A 154 3.36 -6.60 2.37
N ASP A 155 2.12 -6.20 2.60
CA ASP A 155 0.94 -6.94 2.12
C ASP A 155 0.70 -6.71 0.63
N SER A 156 0.98 -5.50 0.14
CA SER A 156 0.83 -5.16 -1.29
C SER A 156 1.80 -4.08 -1.73
N ILE A 157 1.95 -3.95 -3.05
CA ILE A 157 2.52 -2.77 -3.71
C ILE A 157 1.39 -1.97 -4.32
N VAL A 158 1.44 -0.65 -4.17
CA VAL A 158 0.50 0.29 -4.77
C VAL A 158 1.25 1.24 -5.68
N ALA A 159 0.67 1.58 -6.81
CA ALA A 159 1.13 2.64 -7.71
C ALA A 159 -0.06 3.39 -8.28
N TRP A 160 0.08 4.69 -8.46
CA TRP A 160 -0.84 5.46 -9.29
C TRP A 160 -0.33 5.46 -10.72
N VAL A 161 -1.21 5.10 -11.65
CA VAL A 161 -0.87 5.02 -13.06
C VAL A 161 -1.92 5.71 -13.93
N LYS A 162 -1.45 6.29 -15.04
CA LYS A 162 -2.28 6.83 -16.11
C LYS A 162 -1.71 6.28 -17.40
N PHE A 163 -2.41 5.32 -17.99
CA PHE A 163 -1.91 4.53 -19.12
C PHE A 163 -2.73 4.75 -20.38
N LYS A 164 -2.04 4.90 -21.49
CA LYS A 164 -2.60 4.94 -22.84
C LYS A 164 -1.86 3.95 -23.73
N GLN A 165 -2.60 3.00 -24.27
CA GLN A 165 -2.14 2.13 -25.34
C GLN A 165 -1.94 2.92 -26.63
N GLY A 166 -0.79 2.72 -27.28
CA GLY A 166 -0.51 3.26 -28.60
C GLY A 166 -1.10 2.42 -29.73
N THR A 167 -0.57 2.61 -30.94
CA THR A 167 -1.02 1.88 -32.12
C THR A 167 -0.51 0.44 -32.11
N LEU A 168 -1.40 -0.55 -32.03
CA LEU A 168 -1.08 -1.96 -32.22
C LEU A 168 -1.72 -2.51 -33.46
N SER A 169 -1.06 -3.49 -34.11
CA SER A 169 -1.66 -4.29 -35.17
C SER A 169 -2.86 -5.08 -34.64
N LYS A 170 -3.77 -5.51 -35.54
CA LYS A 170 -4.95 -6.29 -35.15
C LYS A 170 -4.59 -7.58 -34.41
N GLU A 171 -3.49 -8.24 -34.80
CA GLU A 171 -3.01 -9.48 -34.16
C GLU A 171 -2.48 -9.24 -32.74
N ASN A 172 -1.97 -8.03 -32.47
CA ASN A 172 -1.37 -7.66 -31.20
C ASN A 172 -2.36 -7.03 -30.21
N GLN A 173 -3.61 -6.78 -30.58
CA GLN A 173 -4.63 -6.20 -29.69
C GLN A 173 -4.85 -6.98 -28.38
N LYS A 174 -4.59 -8.29 -28.36
CA LYS A 174 -4.63 -9.13 -27.15
C LYS A 174 -3.54 -8.78 -26.12
N TYR A 175 -2.50 -8.05 -26.51
CA TYR A 175 -1.38 -7.63 -25.67
C TYR A 175 -1.43 -6.14 -25.29
N LYS A 176 -2.61 -5.55 -25.25
CA LYS A 176 -2.86 -4.13 -25.02
C LYS A 176 -2.60 -3.64 -23.58
N TYR A 177 -2.02 -4.45 -22.74
CA TYR A 177 -1.90 -4.18 -21.30
C TYR A 177 -0.51 -3.72 -20.92
N ALA A 178 -0.44 -2.78 -19.96
CA ALA A 178 0.77 -2.47 -19.24
C ALA A 178 0.97 -3.44 -18.05
N THR A 179 2.14 -3.41 -17.42
CA THR A 179 2.45 -4.30 -16.30
C THR A 179 3.21 -3.61 -15.18
N ILE A 180 2.94 -4.07 -13.96
CA ILE A 180 3.75 -3.84 -12.76
C ILE A 180 4.06 -5.20 -12.16
N SER A 181 5.35 -5.44 -11.88
CA SER A 181 5.87 -6.64 -11.25
C SER A 181 6.77 -6.23 -10.08
N ALA A 182 6.60 -6.87 -8.91
CA ALA A 182 7.43 -6.66 -7.74
C ALA A 182 7.77 -8.01 -7.10
N ILE A 183 9.05 -8.29 -6.93
CA ILE A 183 9.54 -9.54 -6.40
C ILE A 183 10.41 -9.28 -5.18
N ILE A 184 10.03 -9.82 -4.04
CA ILE A 184 10.83 -9.80 -2.81
C ILE A 184 11.73 -11.04 -2.82
N HIS A 185 13.03 -10.85 -2.65
CA HIS A 185 14.02 -11.91 -2.67
C HIS A 185 15.08 -11.75 -1.57
N ASP A 186 15.91 -12.75 -1.39
CA ASP A 186 17.01 -12.74 -0.43
C ASP A 186 18.19 -11.88 -0.90
N ASN A 187 19.36 -12.06 -0.31
CA ASN A 187 20.57 -11.31 -0.65
C ASN A 187 21.37 -11.93 -1.82
N THR A 188 20.72 -12.73 -2.68
CA THR A 188 21.34 -13.30 -3.89
C THR A 188 20.69 -12.76 -5.15
N LYS A 189 21.38 -12.87 -6.27
CA LYS A 189 20.93 -12.33 -7.56
C LYS A 189 19.58 -12.92 -7.97
N TYR A 190 18.68 -12.04 -8.44
CA TYR A 190 17.40 -12.39 -9.07
C TYR A 190 17.22 -11.59 -10.37
N GLN A 191 16.47 -12.13 -11.33
CA GLN A 191 16.06 -11.41 -12.54
C GLN A 191 14.60 -11.68 -12.94
N ASP A 192 13.96 -10.72 -13.60
CA ASP A 192 12.62 -10.79 -14.20
C ASP A 192 12.67 -10.30 -15.66
N PRO A 193 12.30 -11.12 -16.69
CA PRO A 193 11.82 -12.48 -16.57
C PRO A 193 12.89 -13.48 -16.10
N GLU A 194 12.42 -14.54 -15.44
CA GLU A 194 13.27 -15.62 -14.94
C GLU A 194 13.85 -16.45 -16.13
N ASP A 195 15.13 -16.74 -16.07
CA ASP A 195 15.84 -17.65 -17.00
C ASP A 195 15.98 -19.08 -16.47
N LYS A 196 15.63 -19.30 -15.23
CA LYS A 196 15.66 -20.58 -14.50
C LYS A 196 14.71 -20.52 -13.30
N THR A 197 14.55 -21.62 -12.59
CA THR A 197 13.89 -21.64 -11.29
C THR A 197 14.76 -20.96 -10.24
N TYR A 198 14.16 -20.02 -9.49
CA TYR A 198 14.79 -19.28 -8.41
C TYR A 198 14.18 -19.72 -7.06
N ASN A 199 15.04 -20.19 -6.15
CA ASN A 199 14.64 -20.61 -4.80
C ASN A 199 14.88 -19.52 -3.74
N ASN A 200 15.27 -18.33 -4.18
CA ASN A 200 15.56 -17.18 -3.33
C ASN A 200 14.42 -16.15 -3.31
N VAL A 201 13.26 -16.51 -3.84
CA VAL A 201 12.06 -15.66 -3.85
C VAL A 201 11.28 -15.83 -2.56
N VAL A 202 10.92 -14.71 -1.93
CA VAL A 202 10.07 -14.63 -0.73
C VAL A 202 8.60 -14.45 -1.11
N ALA A 203 8.33 -13.57 -2.07
CA ALA A 203 6.97 -13.29 -2.56
C ALA A 203 7.00 -12.59 -3.92
N LYS A 204 5.91 -12.67 -4.66
CA LYS A 204 5.69 -11.92 -5.90
C LYS A 204 4.35 -11.20 -5.90
N ALA A 205 4.34 -9.99 -6.45
CA ALA A 205 3.15 -9.25 -6.80
C ALA A 205 3.25 -8.89 -8.29
N LYS A 206 2.27 -9.28 -9.12
CA LYS A 206 2.27 -9.00 -10.56
C LYS A 206 0.88 -8.69 -11.07
N ASN A 207 0.75 -7.59 -11.78
CA ASN A 207 -0.42 -7.29 -12.61
C ASN A 207 0.07 -7.03 -14.04
N ALA A 208 -0.23 -7.96 -14.94
CA ALA A 208 0.12 -7.90 -16.35
C ALA A 208 -1.07 -7.49 -17.25
N GLN A 209 -2.14 -6.97 -16.66
CA GLN A 209 -3.39 -6.59 -17.33
C GLN A 209 -3.86 -5.19 -16.90
N ILE A 210 -2.93 -4.24 -16.81
CA ILE A 210 -3.27 -2.84 -16.53
C ILE A 210 -3.84 -2.24 -17.82
N GLU A 211 -5.13 -1.92 -17.79
CA GLU A 211 -5.85 -1.37 -18.95
C GLU A 211 -5.68 0.15 -19.06
N SER A 212 -5.86 0.64 -20.28
CA SER A 212 -6.03 2.06 -20.54
C SER A 212 -7.44 2.49 -20.08
N ASN A 213 -7.50 3.12 -18.91
CA ASN A 213 -8.76 3.60 -18.31
C ASN A 213 -9.11 5.01 -18.82
N GLY A 214 -9.40 5.14 -20.11
CA GLY A 214 -9.68 6.45 -20.71
C GLY A 214 -8.54 7.47 -20.57
N PHE A 215 -7.31 7.00 -20.36
CA PHE A 215 -6.14 7.83 -20.04
C PHE A 215 -6.35 8.71 -18.81
N THR A 216 -6.93 8.15 -17.76
CA THR A 216 -7.14 8.76 -16.47
C THR A 216 -6.28 8.10 -15.39
N TRP A 217 -5.98 8.85 -14.33
CA TRP A 217 -5.26 8.29 -13.20
C TRP A 217 -6.09 7.21 -12.49
N GLN A 218 -5.46 6.09 -12.23
CA GLN A 218 -6.02 4.97 -11.47
C GLN A 218 -5.00 4.46 -10.45
N ARG A 219 -5.50 4.05 -9.30
CA ARG A 219 -4.70 3.43 -8.26
C ARG A 219 -4.70 1.93 -8.44
N ILE A 220 -3.54 1.36 -8.66
CA ILE A 220 -3.34 -0.08 -8.79
C ILE A 220 -2.76 -0.61 -7.49
N SER A 221 -3.44 -1.58 -6.87
CA SER A 221 -2.95 -2.30 -5.69
C SER A 221 -2.77 -3.76 -6.05
N ILE A 222 -1.58 -4.31 -5.78
CA ILE A 222 -1.22 -5.68 -6.15
C ILE A 222 -0.73 -6.39 -4.88
N PRO A 223 -1.48 -7.37 -4.36
CA PRO A 223 -1.08 -8.13 -3.18
C PRO A 223 0.14 -9.00 -3.47
N PHE A 224 1.00 -9.18 -2.45
CA PHE A 224 2.10 -10.13 -2.50
C PHE A 224 1.64 -11.55 -2.20
N ASP A 225 1.93 -12.47 -3.10
CA ASP A 225 1.75 -13.91 -2.89
C ASP A 225 2.95 -14.49 -2.14
N TYR A 226 2.83 -14.63 -0.83
CA TYR A 226 3.80 -15.28 0.04
C TYR A 226 3.60 -16.79 0.08
N GLU A 227 2.36 -17.23 -0.10
CA GLU A 227 1.99 -18.63 0.11
C GLU A 227 2.63 -19.56 -0.92
N SER A 228 2.65 -19.16 -2.18
CA SER A 228 3.28 -19.94 -3.27
C SER A 228 4.80 -20.08 -3.11
N TYR A 229 5.44 -19.21 -2.32
CA TYR A 229 6.91 -19.17 -2.14
C TYR A 229 7.39 -19.58 -0.74
N LYS A 230 6.48 -19.93 0.17
CA LYS A 230 6.83 -20.29 1.55
C LYS A 230 7.79 -21.48 1.66
N ALA A 231 7.75 -22.39 0.69
CA ALA A 231 8.64 -23.56 0.64
C ALA A 231 10.12 -23.19 0.43
N ASN A 232 10.41 -22.01 -0.13
CA ASN A 232 11.79 -21.53 -0.30
C ASN A 232 12.45 -21.22 1.05
N ASN A 233 11.67 -20.91 2.08
CA ASN A 233 12.12 -20.63 3.45
C ASN A 233 13.28 -19.62 3.51
N VAL A 234 13.15 -18.50 2.80
CA VAL A 234 14.15 -17.43 2.73
C VAL A 234 13.61 -16.13 3.31
N GLU A 235 14.51 -15.29 3.84
CA GLU A 235 14.17 -14.02 4.45
C GLU A 235 14.26 -12.86 3.44
N PRO A 236 13.39 -11.86 3.52
CA PRO A 236 13.43 -10.69 2.66
C PRO A 236 14.70 -9.88 2.90
N ARG A 237 15.37 -9.50 1.82
CA ARG A 237 16.55 -8.63 1.85
C ARG A 237 16.48 -7.55 0.77
N ASN A 238 15.83 -7.83 -0.35
CA ASN A 238 15.74 -6.92 -1.48
C ASN A 238 14.37 -7.04 -2.16
N ILE A 239 14.03 -6.00 -2.92
CA ILE A 239 12.85 -5.99 -3.79
C ILE A 239 13.27 -5.55 -5.20
N LEU A 240 12.85 -6.30 -6.21
CA LEU A 240 12.95 -5.92 -7.61
C LEU A 240 11.57 -5.51 -8.11
N ILE A 241 11.41 -4.24 -8.48
CA ILE A 241 10.19 -3.73 -9.09
C ILE A 241 10.49 -3.41 -10.55
N THR A 242 9.59 -3.82 -11.45
CA THR A 242 9.65 -3.50 -12.87
C THR A 242 8.27 -3.03 -13.33
N ILE A 243 8.23 -1.85 -13.95
CA ILE A 243 7.03 -1.23 -14.51
C ILE A 243 7.26 -1.04 -16.00
N SER A 244 6.33 -1.49 -16.83
CA SER A 244 6.49 -1.43 -18.29
C SER A 244 5.18 -1.02 -18.98
N THR A 245 5.30 -0.23 -20.05
CA THR A 245 4.17 0.21 -20.87
C THR A 245 3.49 -0.94 -21.63
N ASN A 246 4.13 -2.09 -21.72
CA ASN A 246 3.54 -3.28 -22.31
C ASN A 246 3.99 -4.53 -21.56
N ALA A 247 3.05 -5.43 -21.24
CA ALA A 247 3.31 -6.66 -20.52
C ALA A 247 4.06 -7.70 -21.36
N GLU A 248 3.95 -7.61 -22.69
CA GLU A 248 4.58 -8.53 -23.63
C GLU A 248 5.77 -7.84 -24.33
N PRO A 249 7.00 -8.36 -24.19
CA PRO A 249 8.17 -7.79 -24.83
C PRO A 249 8.09 -7.84 -26.37
N GLY A 250 8.48 -6.74 -27.02
CA GLY A 250 8.52 -6.64 -28.47
C GLY A 250 7.18 -6.39 -29.17
N ILE A 251 6.11 -6.12 -28.39
CA ILE A 251 4.75 -5.86 -28.91
C ILE A 251 4.37 -4.38 -28.80
N ALA A 252 5.17 -3.57 -28.18
CA ALA A 252 4.91 -2.14 -27.99
C ALA A 252 4.62 -1.40 -29.31
N SER A 253 3.90 -0.27 -29.22
CA SER A 253 3.65 0.60 -30.38
C SER A 253 4.98 1.11 -30.96
N THR A 254 5.11 0.99 -32.29
CA THR A 254 6.22 1.58 -33.07
C THR A 254 5.83 2.88 -33.76
N ASP A 255 4.59 3.33 -33.59
CA ASP A 255 4.10 4.60 -34.14
C ASP A 255 4.61 5.76 -33.26
N ALA A 256 5.58 6.51 -33.78
CA ALA A 256 6.15 7.66 -33.08
C ALA A 256 5.11 8.76 -32.76
N ASN A 257 4.01 8.82 -33.52
CA ASN A 257 2.93 9.79 -33.29
C ASN A 257 1.89 9.29 -32.26
N ASN A 258 1.86 7.98 -32.02
CA ASN A 258 0.96 7.36 -31.06
C ASN A 258 1.66 6.20 -30.33
N PRO A 259 2.70 6.49 -29.53
CA PRO A 259 3.37 5.48 -28.70
C PRO A 259 2.48 5.02 -27.55
N ASP A 260 2.84 3.91 -26.92
CA ASP A 260 2.33 3.59 -25.60
C ASP A 260 2.86 4.63 -24.61
N VAL A 261 2.01 5.15 -23.75
CA VAL A 261 2.38 6.16 -22.76
C VAL A 261 1.85 5.76 -21.39
N MET A 262 2.72 5.80 -20.40
CA MET A 262 2.36 5.55 -19.01
C MET A 262 2.94 6.64 -18.12
N TYR A 263 2.09 7.29 -17.33
CA TYR A 263 2.54 8.11 -16.22
C TYR A 263 2.44 7.28 -14.94
N ILE A 264 3.41 7.44 -14.05
CA ILE A 264 3.51 6.71 -12.78
C ILE A 264 3.80 7.73 -11.69
N ASP A 265 3.04 7.65 -10.60
CA ASP A 265 3.22 8.48 -9.42
C ASP A 265 3.01 7.65 -8.15
N ASP A 266 3.66 8.04 -7.06
CA ASP A 266 3.53 7.47 -5.72
C ASP A 266 3.48 5.93 -5.69
N VAL A 267 4.63 5.28 -5.95
CA VAL A 267 4.80 3.84 -5.73
C VAL A 267 5.14 3.59 -4.27
N GLU A 268 4.29 2.84 -3.58
CA GLU A 268 4.44 2.57 -2.16
C GLU A 268 4.26 1.09 -1.80
N LEU A 269 4.88 0.67 -0.69
CA LEU A 269 4.64 -0.61 -0.05
C LEU A 269 3.62 -0.44 1.06
N VAL A 270 2.59 -1.25 1.01
CA VAL A 270 1.47 -1.19 1.96
C VAL A 270 1.58 -2.31 2.96
N TYR A 271 1.37 -1.95 4.22
CA TYR A 271 1.40 -2.84 5.37
C TYR A 271 0.09 -2.70 6.13
N ASN A 272 -0.64 -3.78 6.26
CA ASN A 272 -1.87 -3.80 7.01
C ASN A 272 -1.61 -3.95 8.52
N ASP A 273 -2.48 -3.36 9.30
CA ASP A 273 -2.61 -3.61 10.73
C ASP A 273 -3.91 -4.36 10.96
N TYR A 274 -3.89 -5.37 11.84
CA TYR A 274 -5.01 -6.25 12.10
C TYR A 274 -5.47 -6.06 13.54
N TYR A 275 -6.71 -5.64 13.72
CA TYR A 275 -7.33 -5.43 15.04
C TYR A 275 -8.43 -6.46 15.23
N THR A 276 -8.26 -7.36 16.19
CA THR A 276 -9.26 -8.38 16.53
C THR A 276 -9.86 -8.07 17.88
N ASP A 277 -11.18 -7.88 17.93
CA ASP A 277 -11.93 -7.62 19.17
C ASP A 277 -13.36 -8.12 19.05
N ASP A 278 -14.15 -7.91 20.09
CA ASP A 278 -15.58 -8.22 20.11
C ASP A 278 -16.33 -7.24 19.20
N LEU A 279 -17.20 -7.78 18.37
CA LEU A 279 -18.16 -7.07 17.53
C LEU A 279 -19.56 -7.39 18.03
N VAL A 280 -20.28 -6.37 18.47
CA VAL A 280 -21.71 -6.47 18.86
C VAL A 280 -22.56 -5.80 17.81
N ILE A 281 -23.43 -6.58 17.19
CA ILE A 281 -24.36 -6.09 16.17
C ILE A 281 -25.72 -5.92 16.80
N SER A 282 -26.36 -4.77 16.57
CA SER A 282 -27.73 -4.51 17.04
C SER A 282 -28.63 -4.17 15.85
N ALA A 283 -29.78 -4.80 15.78
CA ALA A 283 -30.83 -4.46 14.82
C ALA A 283 -31.99 -3.79 15.55
N ASN A 284 -32.36 -2.58 15.12
CA ASN A 284 -33.43 -1.77 15.75
C ASN A 284 -33.29 -1.64 17.29
N GLY A 285 -32.03 -1.56 17.75
CA GLY A 285 -31.70 -1.42 19.18
C GLY A 285 -31.64 -2.72 19.97
N THR A 286 -31.90 -3.87 19.36
CA THR A 286 -31.75 -5.19 19.99
C THR A 286 -30.38 -5.77 19.68
N PRO A 287 -29.47 -5.93 20.67
CA PRO A 287 -28.14 -6.47 20.44
C PRO A 287 -28.19 -7.99 20.28
N ALA A 288 -27.39 -8.48 19.34
CA ALA A 288 -27.00 -9.89 19.24
C ALA A 288 -25.82 -10.21 20.17
N PRO A 289 -25.53 -11.49 20.46
CA PRO A 289 -24.32 -11.90 21.16
C PRO A 289 -23.06 -11.35 20.50
N ALA A 290 -22.04 -11.04 21.33
CA ALA A 290 -20.76 -10.58 20.81
C ALA A 290 -20.06 -11.70 20.05
N GLN A 291 -19.52 -11.38 18.88
CA GLN A 291 -18.69 -12.29 18.08
C GLN A 291 -17.29 -11.70 17.88
N LYS A 292 -16.27 -12.55 17.74
CA LYS A 292 -14.93 -12.08 17.39
C LYS A 292 -14.89 -11.67 15.92
N ALA A 293 -14.40 -10.48 15.67
CA ALA A 293 -14.17 -9.97 14.32
C ALA A 293 -12.79 -9.33 14.20
N THR A 294 -12.27 -9.27 12.98
CA THR A 294 -11.00 -8.61 12.67
C THR A 294 -11.25 -7.49 11.67
N ILE A 295 -10.88 -6.28 12.05
CA ILE A 295 -10.81 -5.15 11.12
C ILE A 295 -9.36 -5.00 10.67
N THR A 296 -9.16 -5.06 9.35
CA THR A 296 -7.89 -4.75 8.71
C THR A 296 -7.83 -3.25 8.45
N VAL A 297 -6.79 -2.59 8.92
CA VAL A 297 -6.55 -1.16 8.71
C VAL A 297 -5.31 -0.99 7.84
N THR A 298 -5.47 -0.30 6.72
CA THR A 298 -4.40 0.05 5.79
C THR A 298 -4.16 1.55 5.86
N LYS A 299 -2.95 1.98 6.21
CA LYS A 299 -2.54 3.38 6.14
C LYS A 299 -1.72 3.61 4.89
N TYR A 300 -2.05 4.63 4.12
CA TYR A 300 -1.32 5.03 2.92
C TYR A 300 -0.41 6.23 3.18
N LEU A 301 0.59 6.43 2.32
CA LEU A 301 1.55 7.55 2.44
C LEU A 301 0.88 8.91 2.25
N ASP A 302 -0.25 8.98 1.55
CA ASP A 302 -1.04 10.20 1.41
C ASP A 302 -1.84 10.58 2.67
N GLY A 303 -1.72 9.79 3.75
CA GLY A 303 -2.38 10.01 5.02
C GLY A 303 -3.81 9.48 5.10
N THR A 304 -4.33 8.88 4.03
CA THR A 304 -5.64 8.23 4.04
C THR A 304 -5.57 6.81 4.59
N TYR A 305 -6.74 6.28 4.96
CA TYR A 305 -6.89 4.93 5.49
C TYR A 305 -7.97 4.17 4.74
N ASN A 306 -7.77 2.86 4.59
CA ASN A 306 -8.83 1.92 4.28
C ASN A 306 -9.08 1.03 5.51
N MET A 307 -10.35 0.67 5.74
CA MET A 307 -10.72 -0.30 6.76
C MET A 307 -11.60 -1.37 6.14
N MET A 308 -11.26 -2.63 6.43
CA MET A 308 -11.98 -3.79 5.88
C MET A 308 -12.39 -4.74 7.00
N LEU A 309 -13.67 -5.02 7.10
CA LEU A 309 -14.22 -6.09 7.93
C LEU A 309 -14.41 -7.32 7.04
N LYS A 310 -13.59 -8.35 7.27
CA LYS A 310 -13.59 -9.59 6.49
C LYS A 310 -14.69 -10.56 6.92
N ASN A 311 -15.27 -11.28 5.94
CA ASN A 311 -16.25 -12.34 6.15
C ASN A 311 -17.38 -11.91 7.09
N PHE A 312 -17.83 -10.66 6.95
CA PHE A 312 -18.92 -10.16 7.78
C PHE A 312 -20.18 -10.96 7.52
N SER A 313 -20.77 -11.49 8.59
CA SER A 313 -22.04 -12.20 8.56
C SER A 313 -22.98 -11.67 9.65
N PHE A 314 -24.27 -11.81 9.41
CA PHE A 314 -25.33 -11.43 10.34
C PHE A 314 -26.12 -12.66 10.75
N GLY A 315 -26.27 -12.92 12.05
CA GLY A 315 -26.92 -14.12 12.59
C GLY A 315 -25.92 -15.20 13.02
N GLU A 316 -26.42 -16.33 13.48
CA GLU A 316 -25.63 -17.44 14.00
C GLU A 316 -25.95 -18.77 13.29
N GLY A 317 -24.95 -19.67 13.23
CA GLY A 317 -25.08 -21.01 12.70
C GLY A 317 -25.41 -21.04 11.18
N ASP A 318 -26.17 -22.05 10.78
CA ASP A 318 -26.53 -22.29 9.37
C ASP A 318 -27.51 -21.21 8.79
N GLU A 319 -28.10 -20.38 9.64
CA GLU A 319 -28.97 -19.27 9.24
C GLU A 319 -28.22 -17.92 9.15
N ALA A 320 -26.91 -17.92 9.36
CA ALA A 320 -26.11 -16.71 9.25
C ALA A 320 -26.10 -16.19 7.80
N LEU A 321 -26.49 -14.93 7.63
CA LEU A 321 -26.47 -14.25 6.32
C LEU A 321 -25.08 -13.69 6.05
N LEU A 322 -24.38 -14.26 5.09
CA LEU A 322 -23.06 -13.76 4.68
C LEU A 322 -23.22 -12.46 3.90
N ILE A 323 -22.69 -11.38 4.45
CA ILE A 323 -22.57 -10.07 3.78
C ILE A 323 -21.32 -10.07 2.89
N GLY A 324 -20.19 -10.57 3.40
CA GLY A 324 -18.89 -10.60 2.71
C GLY A 324 -17.85 -9.69 3.34
N ASP A 325 -16.88 -9.29 2.53
CA ASP A 325 -15.84 -8.34 2.93
C ASP A 325 -16.33 -6.91 2.70
N VAL A 326 -16.51 -6.14 3.76
CA VAL A 326 -17.00 -4.75 3.71
C VAL A 326 -15.82 -3.80 3.82
N THR A 327 -15.55 -3.01 2.78
CA THR A 327 -14.40 -2.11 2.69
C THR A 327 -14.83 -0.65 2.63
N MET A 328 -14.36 0.14 3.57
CA MET A 328 -14.40 1.59 3.58
C MET A 328 -13.06 2.15 3.10
N SER A 329 -13.07 3.09 2.17
CA SER A 329 -11.85 3.62 1.56
C SER A 329 -11.70 5.12 1.74
N ASN A 330 -10.46 5.63 1.60
CA ASN A 330 -10.13 7.06 1.65
C ASN A 330 -10.60 7.76 2.93
N ILE A 331 -10.51 7.08 4.06
CA ILE A 331 -10.90 7.63 5.37
C ILE A 331 -9.81 8.59 5.82
N THR A 332 -10.18 9.80 6.24
CA THR A 332 -9.24 10.75 6.85
C THR A 332 -9.11 10.47 8.33
N GLY A 333 -7.89 10.25 8.82
CA GLY A 333 -7.57 10.16 10.24
C GLY A 333 -7.14 11.52 10.81
N LYS A 334 -7.67 11.90 11.97
CA LYS A 334 -7.21 13.08 12.73
C LYS A 334 -6.37 12.61 13.91
N GLU A 335 -5.09 12.95 13.90
CA GLU A 335 -4.17 12.59 14.99
C GLU A 335 -4.14 13.68 16.05
N GLU A 336 -4.47 13.32 17.28
CA GLU A 336 -4.44 14.22 18.44
C GLU A 336 -4.13 13.42 19.72
N ASN A 337 -3.18 13.92 20.51
CA ASN A 337 -2.78 13.34 21.80
C ASN A 337 -2.47 11.83 21.77
N GLY A 338 -1.81 11.36 20.71
CA GLY A 338 -1.44 9.96 20.52
C GLY A 338 -2.61 9.04 20.17
N ALA A 339 -3.74 9.61 19.79
CA ALA A 339 -4.89 8.88 19.25
C ALA A 339 -5.15 9.34 17.80
N ILE A 340 -5.66 8.43 16.98
CA ILE A 340 -6.17 8.75 15.64
C ILE A 340 -7.66 8.54 15.68
N THR A 341 -8.42 9.59 15.39
CA THR A 341 -9.89 9.53 15.29
C THR A 341 -10.31 9.48 13.82
N PHE A 342 -11.35 8.72 13.56
CA PHE A 342 -11.91 8.52 12.23
C PHE A 342 -13.39 8.88 12.24
N GLU A 343 -13.82 9.59 11.21
CA GLU A 343 -15.23 9.85 10.93
C GLU A 343 -15.43 9.77 9.43
N THR A 344 -16.35 8.92 8.96
CA THR A 344 -16.68 8.80 7.55
C THR A 344 -18.14 8.43 7.36
N GLU A 345 -18.72 8.90 6.27
CA GLU A 345 -20.04 8.52 5.76
C GLU A 345 -19.90 8.30 4.27
N GLN A 346 -20.08 7.07 3.81
CA GLN A 346 -19.80 6.67 2.44
C GLN A 346 -20.52 5.37 2.04
N ASP A 347 -20.50 5.08 0.75
CA ASP A 347 -20.81 3.77 0.22
C ASP A 347 -19.59 2.85 0.36
N ALA A 348 -19.66 1.90 1.28
CA ALA A 348 -18.65 0.86 1.41
C ALA A 348 -18.84 -0.21 0.33
N ILE A 349 -17.73 -0.74 -0.18
CA ILE A 349 -17.73 -1.78 -1.21
C ILE A 349 -17.83 -3.14 -0.52
N ILE A 350 -18.70 -4.01 -1.05
CA ILE A 350 -18.85 -5.38 -0.61
C ILE A 350 -18.26 -6.31 -1.67
N THR A 351 -17.34 -7.18 -1.24
CA THR A 351 -16.76 -8.23 -2.07
C THR A 351 -16.88 -9.59 -1.36
N ASN A 352 -16.69 -10.68 -2.08
CA ASN A 352 -16.75 -12.04 -1.52
C ASN A 352 -18.04 -12.32 -0.73
N GLY A 353 -19.14 -11.63 -1.06
CA GLY A 353 -20.45 -11.80 -0.42
C GLY A 353 -21.30 -12.85 -1.11
N GLY A 354 -22.41 -13.23 -0.42
CA GLY A 354 -23.44 -14.09 -0.97
C GLY A 354 -24.58 -13.28 -1.63
N GLU A 355 -25.77 -13.86 -1.66
CA GLU A 355 -27.00 -13.28 -2.24
C GLU A 355 -27.31 -11.86 -1.70
N ILE A 356 -27.00 -11.60 -0.44
CA ILE A 356 -27.21 -10.27 0.16
C ILE A 356 -26.33 -9.20 -0.51
N ALA A 357 -25.08 -9.53 -0.82
CA ALA A 357 -24.18 -8.60 -1.52
C ALA A 357 -24.69 -8.31 -2.93
N GLU A 358 -25.22 -9.31 -3.63
CA GLU A 358 -25.85 -9.15 -4.96
C GLU A 358 -27.09 -8.25 -4.87
N MET A 359 -27.97 -8.46 -3.87
CA MET A 359 -29.16 -7.62 -3.64
C MET A 359 -28.80 -6.16 -3.32
N LEU A 360 -27.64 -5.92 -2.74
CA LEU A 360 -27.11 -4.59 -2.42
C LEU A 360 -26.25 -4.02 -3.56
N GLU A 361 -26.19 -4.68 -4.72
CA GLU A 361 -25.36 -4.25 -5.86
C GLU A 361 -23.87 -4.05 -5.49
N GLY A 362 -23.37 -4.86 -4.53
CA GLY A 362 -22.00 -4.82 -4.06
C GLY A 362 -21.62 -3.57 -3.24
N LYS A 363 -22.59 -2.80 -2.75
CA LYS A 363 -22.38 -1.57 -1.97
C LYS A 363 -23.33 -1.45 -0.79
N ILE A 364 -22.89 -0.78 0.26
CA ILE A 364 -23.73 -0.46 1.39
C ILE A 364 -23.38 0.93 1.93
N HIS A 365 -24.38 1.81 2.02
CA HIS A 365 -24.20 3.12 2.63
C HIS A 365 -24.09 3.00 4.14
N LEU A 366 -23.03 3.56 4.72
CA LEU A 366 -22.78 3.50 6.15
C LEU A 366 -22.08 4.77 6.68
N LYS A 367 -22.22 4.96 7.98
CA LYS A 367 -21.45 5.95 8.75
C LYS A 367 -20.61 5.23 9.78
N MET A 368 -19.35 5.63 9.92
CA MET A 368 -18.40 5.07 10.89
C MET A 368 -17.74 6.17 11.71
N ASN A 369 -17.69 5.97 13.02
CA ASN A 369 -16.85 6.70 13.95
C ASN A 369 -15.88 5.72 14.58
N GLY A 370 -14.61 6.07 14.66
CA GLY A 370 -13.58 5.19 15.21
C GLY A 370 -12.48 5.93 15.94
N ILE A 371 -11.76 5.21 16.77
CA ILE A 371 -10.58 5.68 17.47
C ILE A 371 -9.53 4.56 17.52
N LEU A 372 -8.32 4.87 17.08
CA LEU A 372 -7.14 4.04 17.24
C LEU A 372 -6.26 4.68 18.30
N LYS A 373 -6.09 3.99 19.43
CA LYS A 373 -5.28 4.48 20.54
C LYS A 373 -4.63 3.30 21.28
N ASP A 374 -3.37 3.47 21.69
CA ASP A 374 -2.62 2.47 22.45
C ASP A 374 -2.66 1.06 21.79
N GLY A 375 -2.55 1.02 20.45
CA GLY A 375 -2.59 -0.21 19.67
C GLY A 375 -3.96 -0.90 19.62
N LYS A 376 -5.05 -0.22 19.99
CA LYS A 376 -6.42 -0.76 19.97
C LYS A 376 -7.32 0.10 19.08
N LEU A 377 -8.02 -0.56 18.17
CA LEU A 377 -9.08 0.06 17.39
C LEU A 377 -10.42 -0.16 18.06
N LYS A 378 -11.21 0.91 18.18
CA LYS A 378 -12.62 0.87 18.50
C LYS A 378 -13.40 1.58 17.40
N ALA A 379 -14.53 1.02 16.99
CA ALA A 379 -15.33 1.62 15.93
C ALA A 379 -16.82 1.37 16.14
N LEU A 380 -17.62 2.35 15.78
CA LEU A 380 -19.07 2.27 15.70
C LEU A 380 -19.49 2.50 14.26
N ILE A 381 -20.08 1.49 13.66
CA ILE A 381 -20.60 1.54 12.30
C ILE A 381 -22.12 1.53 12.39
N THR A 382 -22.77 2.46 11.71
CA THR A 382 -24.23 2.56 11.62
C THR A 382 -24.66 2.58 10.16
N LEU A 383 -25.70 1.83 9.86
CA LEU A 383 -26.26 1.74 8.51
C LEU A 383 -27.76 1.40 8.57
N GLU A 384 -28.46 1.68 7.49
CA GLU A 384 -29.83 1.23 7.27
C GLU A 384 -29.85 0.25 6.10
N VAL A 385 -30.40 -0.93 6.32
CA VAL A 385 -30.49 -1.96 5.29
C VAL A 385 -31.82 -2.70 5.45
N PHE A 386 -32.57 -2.85 4.36
CA PHE A 386 -33.89 -3.51 4.33
C PHE A 386 -34.88 -2.97 5.39
N GLY A 387 -34.84 -1.63 5.65
CA GLY A 387 -35.67 -0.97 6.64
C GLY A 387 -35.28 -1.27 8.10
N GLN A 388 -34.11 -1.85 8.33
CA GLN A 388 -33.54 -2.13 9.63
C GLN A 388 -32.43 -1.13 9.94
N ASN A 389 -32.46 -0.53 11.12
CA ASN A 389 -31.35 0.25 11.65
C ASN A 389 -30.31 -0.68 12.28
N ILE A 390 -29.19 -0.87 11.62
CA ILE A 390 -28.08 -1.72 12.08
C ILE A 390 -27.00 -0.87 12.71
N LYS A 391 -26.49 -1.34 13.85
CA LYS A 391 -25.38 -0.76 14.57
C LYS A 391 -24.38 -1.86 14.88
N ALA A 392 -23.13 -1.69 14.47
CA ALA A 392 -22.05 -2.60 14.76
C ALA A 392 -21.00 -1.89 15.63
N ASP A 393 -20.89 -2.31 16.89
CA ASP A 393 -19.95 -1.78 17.89
C ASP A 393 -18.75 -2.73 17.98
N PHE A 394 -17.60 -2.29 17.48
CA PHE A 394 -16.34 -3.01 17.51
C PHE A 394 -15.46 -2.51 18.67
N GLY A 395 -14.94 -3.43 19.48
CA GLY A 395 -14.04 -3.13 20.60
C GLY A 395 -14.69 -2.31 21.70
N GLY A 396 -16.04 -2.26 21.75
CA GLY A 396 -16.79 -1.52 22.75
C GLY A 396 -16.61 0.00 22.60
N TYR A 397 -16.76 0.54 21.40
CA TYR A 397 -16.69 1.98 21.14
C TYR A 397 -17.73 2.75 21.99
N GLU A 398 -18.98 2.31 22.01
CA GLU A 398 -20.05 2.91 22.82
C GLU A 398 -19.86 2.68 24.33
N SER A 399 -19.46 1.46 24.72
CA SER A 399 -19.23 1.15 26.13
C SER A 399 -18.04 1.92 26.72
N GLY A 400 -17.03 2.25 25.87
CA GLY A 400 -15.89 3.09 26.26
C GLY A 400 -16.25 4.55 26.52
N THR A 401 -17.28 5.08 25.86
CA THR A 401 -17.79 6.44 26.08
C THR A 401 -18.68 6.52 27.34
N VAL A 402 -19.31 5.44 27.73
CA VAL A 402 -20.12 5.35 28.94
C VAL A 402 -19.26 5.25 30.22
N GLY A 403 -17.98 4.85 30.09
CA GLY A 403 -17.07 4.60 31.23
C GLY A 403 -16.46 5.82 31.88
N ILE A 404 -16.41 7.01 31.24
CA ILE A 404 -15.69 8.18 31.77
C ILE A 404 -16.53 9.46 31.83
N ASN A 405 -17.51 9.66 30.96
CA ASN A 405 -18.36 10.87 30.98
C ASN A 405 -19.50 10.86 32.02
N GLY A 406 -19.61 9.79 32.79
CA GLY A 406 -20.65 9.65 33.83
C GLY A 406 -20.15 9.76 35.28
N ILE A 407 -18.85 10.08 35.51
CA ILE A 407 -18.36 10.34 36.87
C ILE A 407 -18.48 11.84 37.13
N THR A 408 -19.67 12.28 37.46
CA THR A 408 -19.84 13.59 38.11
C THR A 408 -19.43 13.44 39.58
N THR A 409 -18.30 14.05 39.94
CA THR A 409 -18.01 14.36 41.34
C THR A 409 -18.97 15.48 41.81
N SER A 410 -20.21 15.12 42.05
CA SER A 410 -21.18 16.04 42.62
C SER A 410 -21.16 15.91 44.14
N THR A 411 -20.64 16.93 44.81
CA THR A 411 -20.72 17.11 46.25
C THR A 411 -22.08 17.58 46.72
N ASN A 412 -23.09 17.58 45.89
CA ASN A 412 -24.44 18.00 46.29
C ASN A 412 -25.40 16.81 46.36
N THR A 413 -25.88 16.60 47.56
CA THR A 413 -26.94 15.71 48.03
C THR A 413 -28.12 15.63 47.08
N ALA A 414 -28.12 14.61 46.22
CA ALA A 414 -29.34 14.24 45.53
C ALA A 414 -30.23 13.45 46.51
N ASN A 415 -31.47 13.93 46.74
CA ASN A 415 -32.52 13.19 47.41
C ASN A 415 -32.99 12.00 46.55
N GLY A 416 -32.11 11.06 46.24
CA GLY A 416 -32.40 9.85 45.48
C GLY A 416 -31.94 8.60 46.24
N SER A 417 -32.56 7.46 45.97
CA SER A 417 -32.16 6.19 46.57
C SER A 417 -30.78 5.79 46.12
N ILE A 418 -29.88 5.42 47.03
CA ILE A 418 -28.50 5.01 46.79
C ILE A 418 -28.44 3.48 46.92
N TYR A 419 -27.74 2.84 46.00
CA TYR A 419 -27.53 1.38 45.99
C TYR A 419 -26.05 1.05 45.84
N ASP A 420 -25.61 -0.08 46.37
CA ASP A 420 -24.34 -0.68 46.10
C ASP A 420 -24.38 -1.46 44.76
N LEU A 421 -23.22 -1.99 44.31
CA LEU A 421 -23.13 -2.77 43.06
C LEU A 421 -23.93 -4.07 43.09
N SER A 422 -24.34 -4.55 44.27
CA SER A 422 -25.20 -5.73 44.43
C SER A 422 -26.69 -5.38 44.39
N GLY A 423 -27.06 -4.11 44.23
CA GLY A 423 -28.45 -3.62 44.22
C GLY A 423 -29.04 -3.41 45.60
N ARG A 424 -28.29 -3.51 46.68
CA ARG A 424 -28.76 -3.26 48.05
C ARG A 424 -28.84 -1.75 48.30
N GLN A 425 -29.97 -1.27 48.79
CA GLN A 425 -30.17 0.13 49.12
C GLN A 425 -29.31 0.56 50.31
N LEU A 426 -28.62 1.67 50.16
CA LEU A 426 -27.72 2.26 51.15
C LEU A 426 -28.35 3.53 51.74
N LYS A 427 -28.11 3.79 53.02
CA LYS A 427 -28.53 5.05 53.67
C LYS A 427 -27.61 6.23 53.30
N THR A 428 -26.35 5.95 52.96
CA THR A 428 -25.32 6.92 52.55
C THR A 428 -24.38 6.31 51.53
N MET A 429 -23.76 7.14 50.74
CA MET A 429 -22.71 6.68 49.78
C MET A 429 -21.53 6.06 50.52
N GLN A 430 -21.10 4.88 50.07
CA GLN A 430 -19.88 4.21 50.52
C GLN A 430 -18.67 4.65 49.69
N LYS A 431 -17.47 4.44 50.22
CA LYS A 431 -16.22 4.64 49.46
C LYS A 431 -16.21 3.67 48.28
N GLY A 432 -16.01 4.22 47.05
CA GLY A 432 -16.04 3.46 45.79
C GLY A 432 -17.29 3.78 44.98
N ILE A 433 -17.73 2.82 44.15
CA ILE A 433 -18.83 3.01 43.20
C ILE A 433 -20.18 2.80 43.91
N ASN A 434 -21.05 3.79 43.78
CA ASN A 434 -22.46 3.77 44.23
C ASN A 434 -23.38 3.96 43.03
N ILE A 435 -24.57 3.42 43.07
CA ILE A 435 -25.62 3.63 42.07
C ILE A 435 -26.67 4.54 42.69
N VAL A 436 -26.94 5.69 42.10
CA VAL A 436 -27.89 6.65 42.58
C VAL A 436 -29.07 6.77 41.61
N ARG A 437 -30.30 6.64 42.10
CA ARG A 437 -31.49 6.87 41.30
C ARG A 437 -31.86 8.34 41.32
N GLY A 438 -31.80 9.01 40.15
CA GLY A 438 -32.19 10.40 39.98
C GLY A 438 -33.70 10.63 40.17
N LYS A 439 -34.11 11.89 40.27
CA LYS A 439 -35.53 12.29 40.33
C LYS A 439 -36.31 11.95 39.06
N ASP A 440 -35.60 11.81 37.93
CA ASP A 440 -36.12 11.39 36.63
C ASP A 440 -36.26 9.86 36.50
N GLY A 441 -35.94 9.12 37.57
CA GLY A 441 -35.97 7.66 37.60
C GLY A 441 -34.73 6.98 36.99
N LYS A 442 -33.79 7.73 36.39
CA LYS A 442 -32.54 7.17 35.82
C LYS A 442 -31.56 6.79 36.92
N MET A 443 -30.84 5.70 36.66
CA MET A 443 -29.78 5.21 37.54
C MET A 443 -28.42 5.74 37.03
N ILE A 444 -27.66 6.40 37.90
CA ILE A 444 -26.35 6.94 37.63
C ILE A 444 -25.28 6.29 38.53
N LYS A 445 -24.10 6.03 38.02
CA LYS A 445 -22.96 5.59 38.84
C LYS A 445 -22.25 6.82 39.41
N VAL A 446 -22.05 6.83 40.73
CA VAL A 446 -21.35 7.90 41.43
C VAL A 446 -20.21 7.29 42.24
N MET A 447 -19.04 7.87 42.17
CA MET A 447 -17.87 7.46 42.95
C MET A 447 -17.73 8.40 44.16
N LYS A 448 -17.54 7.84 45.36
CA LYS A 448 -17.24 8.59 46.58
C LYS A 448 -15.85 8.28 47.09
#